data_f98cab8e15b59ca1bc90f8b44a4fc1c4
#
_entry.id   f98cab8e15b59ca1bc90f8b44a4fc1c4
#
_cell.length_a   1.000
_cell.length_b   1.000
_cell.length_c   1.000
_cell.angle_alpha   90.00
_cell.angle_beta   90.00
_cell.angle_gamma   90.00
#
_symmetry.space_group_name_H-M   'P 1'
#
loop_
_entity.id
_entity.type
_entity.pdbx_description
1 polymer ?
#
loop_
_entity_poly.entity_id
_entity_poly.type
_entity_poly.pdbx_seq_one_letter_code
_entity_poly.pdbx_strand_id
1 'polypeptide(L)' 'MRIRGTVKFFNSAKGYGFIQPETGGKDIFVHATALEAAGIQGLQEGDKVSFVLEDDRKGRGQKASQIELD' A
#
# COMPACT_ATOMS: atom_id res chain seq x y z
N MET A 1 8.01 -5.25 10.92
CA MET A 1 6.89 -4.72 11.70
C MET A 1 5.77 -4.31 10.78
N ARG A 2 4.57 -4.78 11.04
CA ARG A 2 3.44 -4.47 10.18
C ARG A 2 2.71 -3.23 10.66
N ILE A 3 2.23 -2.46 9.70
CA ILE A 3 1.48 -1.23 9.97
C ILE A 3 0.11 -1.39 9.35
N ARG A 4 -0.92 -0.94 10.04
CA ARG A 4 -2.27 -0.90 9.50
C ARG A 4 -2.55 0.45 8.87
N GLY A 5 -3.37 0.43 7.82
CA GLY A 5 -3.77 1.65 7.17
C GLY A 5 -5.06 1.47 6.42
N THR A 6 -5.52 2.57 5.83
CA THR A 6 -6.73 2.60 5.01
C THR A 6 -6.34 3.03 3.60
N VAL A 7 -6.84 2.30 2.60
CA VAL A 7 -6.58 2.67 1.22
C VAL A 7 -7.24 4.01 0.94
N LYS A 8 -6.44 4.98 0.56
CA LYS A 8 -6.94 6.29 0.22
C LYS A 8 -7.35 6.37 -1.25
N PHE A 9 -6.62 5.68 -2.08
CA PHE A 9 -6.82 5.73 -3.52
C PHE A 9 -6.04 4.57 -4.15
N PHE A 10 -6.61 3.94 -5.16
CA PHE A 10 -5.89 2.94 -5.95
C PHE A 10 -6.37 3.00 -7.39
N ASN A 11 -5.42 3.10 -8.31
CA ASN A 11 -5.70 3.14 -9.74
C ASN A 11 -5.20 1.86 -10.39
N SER A 12 -6.11 0.92 -10.63
CA SER A 12 -5.75 -0.38 -11.19
C SER A 12 -5.25 -0.25 -12.64
N ALA A 13 -5.70 0.75 -13.37
CA ALA A 13 -5.27 0.96 -14.75
C ALA A 13 -3.80 1.37 -14.80
N LYS A 14 -3.34 2.16 -13.86
CA LYS A 14 -1.95 2.59 -13.78
C LYS A 14 -1.11 1.70 -12.86
N GLY A 15 -1.76 0.87 -12.06
CA GLY A 15 -1.08 -0.10 -11.23
C GLY A 15 -0.43 0.48 -9.97
N TYR A 16 -1.02 1.52 -9.38
CA TYR A 16 -0.50 2.07 -8.14
C TYR A 16 -1.60 2.71 -7.31
N GLY A 17 -1.28 2.98 -6.06
CA GLY A 17 -2.20 3.66 -5.16
C GLY A 17 -1.50 4.16 -3.93
N PHE A 18 -2.28 4.64 -2.97
CA PHE A 18 -1.76 5.19 -1.71
C PHE A 18 -2.58 4.67 -0.55
N ILE A 19 -1.88 4.41 0.54
CA ILE A 19 -2.48 3.95 1.79
C ILE A 19 -2.16 4.98 2.86
N GLN A 20 -3.17 5.38 3.63
CA GLN A 20 -2.95 6.27 4.75
C GLN A 20 -2.72 5.44 6.01
N PRO A 21 -1.52 5.49 6.60
CA PRO A 21 -1.23 4.71 7.81
C PRO A 21 -2.06 5.19 9.00
N GLU A 22 -2.45 4.27 9.86
CA GLU A 22 -3.17 4.63 11.09
C GLU A 22 -2.31 5.49 12.00
N THR A 23 -1.01 5.34 11.92
CA THR A 23 -0.09 6.14 12.73
C THR A 23 -0.04 7.60 12.30
N GLY A 24 -0.69 7.94 11.19
CA GLY A 24 -0.65 9.28 10.65
C GLY A 24 0.55 9.48 9.75
N GLY A 25 0.78 10.72 9.36
CA GLY A 25 1.90 11.06 8.50
C GLY A 25 1.53 11.00 7.03
N LYS A 26 2.54 10.79 6.19
CA LYS A 26 2.36 10.82 4.75
C LYS A 26 1.74 9.53 4.23
N ASP A 27 1.01 9.64 3.13
CA ASP A 27 0.49 8.49 2.44
C ASP A 27 1.64 7.59 1.96
N ILE A 28 1.39 6.29 1.99
CA ILE A 28 2.39 5.30 1.61
C ILE A 28 2.05 4.80 0.21
N PHE A 29 3.02 4.85 -0.69
CA PHE A 29 2.86 4.35 -2.05
C PHE A 29 2.73 2.83 -2.06
N VAL A 30 1.81 2.31 -2.88
CA VAL A 30 1.67 0.88 -3.09
C VAL A 30 1.59 0.62 -4.59
N HIS A 31 2.35 -0.35 -5.07
CA HIS A 31 2.35 -0.73 -6.48
C HIS A 31 1.59 -2.05 -6.67
N ALA A 32 1.02 -2.22 -7.86
CA ALA A 32 0.25 -3.43 -8.15
C ALA A 32 1.08 -4.71 -8.00
N THR A 33 2.38 -4.64 -8.22
CA THR A 33 3.24 -5.83 -8.05
C THR A 33 3.23 -6.31 -6.60
N ALA A 34 3.11 -5.41 -5.64
CA ALA A 34 3.00 -5.81 -4.23
C ALA A 34 1.68 -6.53 -3.97
N LEU A 35 0.61 -6.11 -4.63
CA LEU A 35 -0.68 -6.79 -4.53
C LEU A 35 -0.64 -8.16 -5.17
N GLU A 36 0.00 -8.27 -6.32
CA GLU A 36 0.12 -9.56 -7.01
C GLU A 36 0.90 -10.55 -6.15
N ALA A 37 1.98 -10.11 -5.53
CA ALA A 37 2.77 -10.96 -4.65
C ALA A 37 1.97 -11.44 -3.44
N ALA A 38 0.99 -10.65 -3.00
CA ALA A 38 0.13 -11.00 -1.88
C ALA A 38 -1.12 -11.76 -2.29
N GLY A 39 -1.34 -11.96 -3.59
CA GLY A 39 -2.54 -12.63 -4.07
C GLY A 39 -3.78 -11.75 -4.08
N ILE A 40 -3.61 -10.45 -4.03
CA ILE A 40 -4.70 -9.49 -4.02
C ILE A 40 -4.92 -8.94 -5.42
N GLN A 41 -6.15 -8.97 -5.90
CA GLN A 41 -6.44 -8.52 -7.26
C GLN A 41 -6.50 -6.99 -7.38
N GLY A 42 -6.79 -6.30 -6.30
CA GLY A 42 -6.86 -4.85 -6.31
C GLY A 42 -7.38 -4.33 -4.99
N LEU A 43 -7.29 -3.03 -4.82
CA LEU A 43 -7.75 -2.36 -3.61
C LEU A 43 -8.80 -1.33 -3.97
N GLN A 44 -9.68 -1.06 -3.03
CA GLN A 44 -10.71 -0.03 -3.19
C GLN A 44 -10.52 1.03 -2.11
N GLU A 45 -10.94 2.23 -2.42
CA GLU A 45 -10.92 3.33 -1.46
C GLU A 45 -11.68 2.93 -0.20
N GLY A 46 -11.03 3.13 0.94
CA GLY A 46 -11.62 2.79 2.23
C GLY A 46 -11.29 1.39 2.73
N ASP A 47 -10.64 0.56 1.93
CA ASP A 47 -10.26 -0.78 2.38
C ASP A 47 -9.24 -0.69 3.50
N LYS A 48 -9.39 -1.56 4.49
CA LYS A 48 -8.43 -1.67 5.58
C LYS A 48 -7.39 -2.72 5.21
N VAL A 49 -6.13 -2.36 5.38
CA VAL A 49 -5.02 -3.25 5.02
C VAL A 49 -3.93 -3.18 6.08
N SER A 50 -3.09 -4.18 6.11
CA SER A 50 -1.83 -4.12 6.86
C SER A 50 -0.68 -4.35 5.88
N PHE A 51 0.47 -3.80 6.20
CA PHE A 51 1.61 -3.85 5.30
C PHE A 51 2.91 -3.62 6.05
N VAL A 52 4.02 -3.87 5.37
CA VAL A 52 5.36 -3.60 5.87
C VAL A 52 5.91 -2.43 5.06
N LEU A 53 6.54 -1.48 5.74
CA LEU A 53 7.21 -0.37 5.07
C LEU A 53 8.56 -0.83 4.54
N GLU A 54 8.83 -0.51 3.28
CA GLU A 54 10.13 -0.73 2.67
C GLU A 54 10.61 0.56 2.04
N ASP A 55 11.92 0.76 2.06
CA ASP A 55 12.50 1.91 1.37
C ASP A 55 12.45 1.69 -0.13
N ASP A 56 12.01 2.71 -0.84
CA ASP A 56 12.05 2.69 -2.30
C ASP A 56 13.45 3.09 -2.76
N ARG A 57 14.13 2.14 -3.40
CA ARG A 57 15.51 2.36 -3.85
C ARG A 57 15.65 3.47 -4.88
N LYS A 58 14.55 3.89 -5.47
CA LYS A 58 14.58 4.98 -6.46
C LYS A 58 14.41 6.35 -5.82
N GLY A 59 14.51 6.43 -4.51
CA GLY A 59 14.54 7.71 -3.81
C GLY A 59 13.20 8.39 -3.63
N ARG A 60 12.10 7.66 -3.77
CA ARG A 60 10.76 8.23 -3.60
C ARG A 60 10.23 8.12 -2.18
N GLY A 61 11.06 7.65 -1.26
CA GLY A 61 10.65 7.46 0.11
C GLY A 61 10.28 6.02 0.37
N GLN A 62 9.18 5.80 1.08
CA GLN A 62 8.79 4.47 1.50
C GLN A 62 7.61 3.97 0.69
N LYS A 63 7.56 2.65 0.53
CA LYS A 63 6.47 1.98 -0.16
C LYS A 63 5.90 0.86 0.72
N ALA A 64 4.65 0.48 0.45
CA ALA A 64 4.01 -0.64 1.13
C ALA A 64 4.42 -1.95 0.47
N SER A 65 4.66 -2.96 1.31
CA SER A 65 5.05 -4.29 0.88
C SER A 65 4.33 -5.31 1.73
N GLN A 66 4.28 -6.57 1.28
CA GLN A 66 3.67 -7.67 2.02
C GLN A 66 2.28 -7.30 2.53
N ILE A 67 1.44 -6.85 1.62
CA ILE A 67 0.14 -6.32 1.94
C ILE A 67 -0.84 -7.45 2.26
N GLU A 68 -1.65 -7.25 3.29
CA GLU A 68 -2.74 -8.16 3.62
C GLU A 68 -4.01 -7.36 3.83
N LEU A 69 -5.12 -7.91 3.35
CA LEU A 69 -6.42 -7.32 3.64
C LEU A 69 -6.80 -7.61 5.08
N ASP A 70 -7.33 -6.61 5.71
CA ASP A 70 -7.71 -6.71 7.12
C ASP A 70 -9.11 -7.28 7.27
#